data_7316cbb3b53b63e8130b9e304ec36a53
#
_entry.id   7316cbb3b53b63e8130b9e304ec36a53
#
_cell.length_a   1.000
_cell.length_b   1.000
_cell.length_c   1.000
_cell.angle_alpha   90.00
_cell.angle_beta   90.00
_cell.angle_gamma   90.00
#
_symmetry.space_group_name_H-M   'P 1'
#
loop_
_entity.id
_entity.type
_entity.pdbx_description
1 polymer ?
#
loop_
_entity_poly.entity_id
_entity_poly.type
_entity_poly.pdbx_seq_one_letter_code
_entity_poly.pdbx_strand_id
1 'polypeptide(L)'
;QCREMEISLGLDLKGGMNVILEVSVPDVIKALADNKPDEAFNQALANAAKQAISSQDDVITLFVREYHKIAPDARLSELFATQQLKDKVNQKTSDAEVEKVLRTEVKAAVDNSYNVLRTRIDRFGVVQPNIQSLEDKMGRIMVELPGIKEPERVRKLLQGSANLEFWETYNAKDVAPYLQAADNKLRSILANEAPADSAAVDSTAAPVVAQATSTADSLAAALKG
;
A
#
# COMPACT_ATOMS: atom_id res chain seq x y z
N GLN A 1 4.44 -42.38 19.92
CA GLN A 1 5.05 -43.09 18.78
C GLN A 1 4.07 -43.31 17.60
N CYS A 2 2.79 -43.69 17.78
CA CYS A 2 1.87 -43.83 16.63
C CYS A 2 1.45 -42.51 15.97
N ARG A 3 1.43 -41.40 16.69
CA ARG A 3 1.13 -40.05 16.10
C ARG A 3 2.26 -39.48 15.25
N GLU A 4 3.50 -39.88 15.50
CA GLU A 4 4.67 -39.41 14.74
C GLU A 4 4.82 -40.10 13.36
N MET A 5 4.11 -41.21 13.17
CA MET A 5 4.10 -41.98 11.91
C MET A 5 2.79 -41.81 11.13
N GLU A 6 1.94 -40.85 11.49
CA GLU A 6 0.72 -40.57 10.75
C GLU A 6 1.05 -39.96 9.39
N ILE A 7 0.62 -40.64 8.33
CA ILE A 7 0.78 -40.14 6.95
C ILE A 7 -0.02 -38.84 6.84
N SER A 8 0.66 -37.78 6.40
CA SER A 8 -0.02 -36.50 6.19
C SER A 8 -1.00 -36.63 5.02
N LEU A 9 -2.27 -36.51 5.33
CA LEU A 9 -3.33 -36.50 4.35
C LEU A 9 -3.38 -35.13 3.69
N GLY A 10 -3.22 -35.08 2.35
CA GLY A 10 -3.31 -33.87 1.58
C GLY A 10 -4.71 -33.24 1.56
N LEU A 11 -4.85 -32.13 0.81
CA LEU A 11 -6.10 -31.39 0.63
C LEU A 11 -7.27 -32.26 0.19
N ASP A 12 -7.02 -33.27 -0.67
CA ASP A 12 -8.05 -34.13 -1.23
C ASP A 12 -8.73 -35.04 -0.18
N LEU A 13 -8.02 -35.37 0.88
CA LEU A 13 -8.53 -36.29 1.92
C LEU A 13 -8.97 -35.58 3.21
N LYS A 14 -8.33 -34.48 3.56
CA LYS A 14 -8.68 -33.70 4.77
C LYS A 14 -9.54 -32.47 4.47
N GLY A 15 -9.70 -32.12 3.18
CA GLY A 15 -10.19 -30.81 2.81
C GLY A 15 -9.20 -29.71 3.19
N GLY A 16 -9.51 -28.47 2.95
CA GLY A 16 -8.63 -27.35 3.28
C GLY A 16 -8.77 -26.22 2.29
N MET A 17 -7.72 -25.42 2.17
CA MET A 17 -7.68 -24.22 1.36
C MET A 17 -6.38 -24.17 0.56
N ASN A 18 -6.51 -23.90 -0.74
CA ASN A 18 -5.39 -23.56 -1.61
C ASN A 18 -5.58 -22.11 -2.08
N VAL A 19 -4.57 -21.29 -1.90
CA VAL A 19 -4.58 -19.89 -2.36
C VAL A 19 -3.25 -19.54 -3.00
N ILE A 20 -3.32 -18.72 -4.04
CA ILE A 20 -2.16 -18.07 -4.63
C ILE A 20 -2.19 -16.61 -4.18
N LEU A 21 -1.16 -16.19 -3.50
CA LEU A 21 -0.92 -14.81 -3.11
C LEU A 21 0.08 -14.19 -4.07
N GLU A 22 -0.16 -12.94 -4.43
CA GLU A 22 0.72 -12.19 -5.33
C GLU A 22 1.23 -10.94 -4.60
N VAL A 23 2.54 -10.78 -4.56
CA VAL A 23 3.18 -9.56 -4.07
C VAL A 23 3.05 -8.51 -5.16
N SER A 24 2.56 -7.34 -4.82
CA SER A 24 2.42 -6.22 -5.77
C SER A 24 3.81 -5.68 -6.16
N VAL A 25 4.39 -6.23 -7.23
CA VAL A 25 5.67 -5.75 -7.78
C VAL A 25 5.63 -4.27 -8.12
N PRO A 26 4.54 -3.70 -8.69
CA PRO A 26 4.44 -2.26 -8.91
C PRO A 26 4.60 -1.43 -7.63
N ASP A 27 3.99 -1.86 -6.52
CA ASP A 27 4.09 -1.13 -5.25
C ASP A 27 5.50 -1.22 -4.66
N VAL A 28 6.18 -2.36 -4.82
CA VAL A 28 7.59 -2.50 -4.43
C VAL A 28 8.46 -1.53 -5.23
N ILE A 29 8.30 -1.45 -6.55
CA ILE A 29 9.05 -0.53 -7.42
C ILE A 29 8.78 0.93 -7.00
N LYS A 30 7.53 1.26 -6.70
CA LYS A 30 7.14 2.58 -6.23
C LYS A 30 7.77 2.94 -4.89
N ALA A 31 7.83 1.99 -3.95
CA ALA A 31 8.49 2.18 -2.66
C ALA A 31 10.00 2.38 -2.82
N LEU A 32 10.66 1.63 -3.72
CA LEU A 32 12.09 1.79 -4.03
C LEU A 32 12.42 3.16 -4.65
N ALA A 33 11.46 3.80 -5.32
CA ALA A 33 11.57 5.16 -5.84
C ALA A 33 11.19 6.25 -4.80
N ASP A 34 11.09 5.92 -3.51
CA ASP A 34 10.65 6.82 -2.42
C ASP A 34 9.27 7.46 -2.68
N ASN A 35 8.38 6.76 -3.37
CA ASN A 35 7.05 7.27 -3.75
C ASN A 35 7.10 8.66 -4.43
N LYS A 36 8.15 8.93 -5.21
CA LYS A 36 8.30 10.21 -5.91
C LYS A 36 7.04 10.54 -6.73
N PRO A 37 6.56 11.78 -6.70
CA PRO A 37 5.39 12.21 -7.48
C PRO A 37 5.77 12.52 -8.93
N ASP A 38 6.36 11.55 -9.65
CA ASP A 38 6.67 11.65 -11.07
C ASP A 38 5.50 11.06 -11.86
N GLU A 39 4.89 11.88 -12.73
CA GLU A 39 3.72 11.48 -13.50
C GLU A 39 4.09 10.44 -14.57
N ALA A 40 5.23 10.61 -15.25
CA ALA A 40 5.73 9.67 -16.26
C ALA A 40 6.02 8.30 -15.64
N PHE A 41 6.66 8.28 -14.47
CA PHE A 41 6.91 7.07 -13.70
C PHE A 41 5.61 6.35 -13.32
N ASN A 42 4.65 7.08 -12.73
CA ASN A 42 3.38 6.49 -12.29
C ASN A 42 2.57 5.96 -13.49
N GLN A 43 2.57 6.67 -14.62
CA GLN A 43 1.88 6.24 -15.83
C GLN A 43 2.54 5.01 -16.45
N ALA A 44 3.88 4.98 -16.54
CA ALA A 44 4.63 3.82 -17.02
C ALA A 44 4.36 2.58 -16.16
N LEU A 45 4.36 2.74 -14.84
CA LEU A 45 4.11 1.67 -13.89
C LEU A 45 2.68 1.13 -13.99
N ALA A 46 1.68 2.00 -14.14
CA ALA A 46 0.29 1.62 -14.34
C ALA A 46 0.08 0.89 -15.67
N ASN A 47 0.75 1.33 -16.75
CA ASN A 47 0.71 0.66 -18.04
C ASN A 47 1.37 -0.72 -17.99
N ALA A 48 2.53 -0.82 -17.33
CA ALA A 48 3.23 -2.09 -17.13
C ALA A 48 2.38 -3.09 -16.34
N ALA A 49 1.74 -2.65 -15.27
CA ALA A 49 0.85 -3.49 -14.46
C ALA A 49 -0.34 -4.04 -15.27
N LYS A 50 -0.94 -3.19 -16.13
CA LYS A 50 -2.03 -3.63 -17.02
C LYS A 50 -1.54 -4.64 -18.06
N GLN A 51 -0.39 -4.41 -18.67
CA GLN A 51 0.18 -5.30 -19.68
C GLN A 51 0.62 -6.65 -19.08
N ALA A 52 1.12 -6.66 -17.84
CA ALA A 52 1.55 -7.88 -17.17
C ALA A 52 0.42 -8.92 -16.97
N ILE A 53 -0.84 -8.50 -17.02
CA ILE A 53 -2.00 -9.40 -16.93
C ILE A 53 -2.06 -10.33 -18.16
N SER A 54 -1.76 -9.77 -19.35
CA SER A 54 -1.87 -10.47 -20.64
C SER A 54 -0.52 -10.87 -21.25
N SER A 55 0.59 -10.34 -20.73
CA SER A 55 1.94 -10.64 -21.20
C SER A 55 2.62 -11.72 -20.36
N GLN A 56 3.58 -12.42 -20.98
CA GLN A 56 4.50 -13.31 -20.28
C GLN A 56 5.74 -12.57 -19.76
N ASP A 57 5.96 -11.32 -20.22
CA ASP A 57 7.06 -10.49 -19.75
C ASP A 57 6.85 -10.10 -18.28
N ASP A 58 7.91 -9.95 -17.53
CA ASP A 58 7.82 -9.49 -16.17
C ASP A 58 7.52 -7.97 -16.08
N VAL A 59 6.95 -7.57 -14.95
CA VAL A 59 6.54 -6.17 -14.70
C VAL A 59 7.70 -5.20 -14.83
N ILE A 60 8.92 -5.61 -14.46
CA ILE A 60 10.11 -4.74 -14.48
C ILE A 60 10.50 -4.43 -15.92
N THR A 61 10.57 -5.45 -16.79
CA THR A 61 10.85 -5.26 -18.22
C THR A 61 9.77 -4.41 -18.89
N LEU A 62 8.50 -4.67 -18.58
CA LEU A 62 7.38 -3.88 -19.10
C LEU A 62 7.47 -2.43 -18.64
N PHE A 63 7.78 -2.20 -17.37
CA PHE A 63 7.95 -0.87 -16.79
C PHE A 63 9.07 -0.08 -17.48
N VAL A 64 10.24 -0.68 -17.62
CA VAL A 64 11.39 -0.03 -18.27
C VAL A 64 11.03 0.36 -19.71
N ARG A 65 10.39 -0.56 -20.46
CA ARG A 65 9.94 -0.31 -21.81
C ARG A 65 8.91 0.82 -21.91
N GLU A 66 7.92 0.83 -21.03
CA GLU A 66 6.89 1.89 -21.02
C GLU A 66 7.45 3.23 -20.55
N TYR A 67 8.37 3.22 -19.58
CA TYR A 67 9.02 4.44 -19.12
C TYR A 67 9.83 5.11 -20.23
N HIS A 68 10.62 4.36 -20.99
CA HIS A 68 11.37 4.92 -22.14
C HIS A 68 10.48 5.37 -23.30
N LYS A 69 9.26 4.85 -23.44
CA LYS A 69 8.29 5.38 -24.42
C LYS A 69 7.75 6.74 -24.01
N ILE A 70 7.52 6.96 -22.73
CA ILE A 70 6.95 8.20 -22.19
C ILE A 70 8.05 9.27 -22.06
N ALA A 71 9.21 8.88 -21.57
CA ALA A 71 10.35 9.76 -21.31
C ALA A 71 11.65 9.20 -21.90
N PRO A 72 11.89 9.36 -23.25
CA PRO A 72 13.03 8.74 -23.93
C PRO A 72 14.40 9.22 -23.44
N ASP A 73 14.47 10.46 -23.00
CA ASP A 73 15.70 11.10 -22.53
C ASP A 73 15.96 10.95 -21.03
N ALA A 74 14.99 10.43 -20.28
CA ALA A 74 15.10 10.28 -18.84
C ALA A 74 15.86 8.99 -18.49
N ARG A 75 16.69 9.08 -17.45
CA ARG A 75 17.46 7.95 -16.94
C ARG A 75 16.76 7.31 -15.76
N LEU A 76 16.72 5.99 -15.72
CA LEU A 76 16.20 5.25 -14.56
C LEU A 76 16.99 5.55 -13.29
N SER A 77 18.30 5.82 -13.41
CA SER A 77 19.15 6.16 -12.27
C SER A 77 18.68 7.41 -11.50
N GLU A 78 18.01 8.38 -12.15
CA GLU A 78 17.48 9.58 -11.49
C GLU A 78 16.28 9.26 -10.59
N LEU A 79 15.49 8.27 -10.98
CA LEU A 79 14.35 7.79 -10.18
C LEU A 79 14.80 6.98 -8.97
N PHE A 80 15.78 6.10 -9.19
CA PHE A 80 16.18 5.09 -8.20
C PHE A 80 17.46 5.44 -7.42
N ALA A 81 18.06 6.63 -7.62
CA ALA A 81 19.11 7.14 -6.75
C ALA A 81 18.53 7.61 -5.41
N THR A 82 17.87 6.71 -4.68
CA THR A 82 17.24 6.93 -3.39
C THR A 82 18.19 6.60 -2.25
N GLN A 83 17.87 7.05 -1.03
CA GLN A 83 18.68 6.73 0.15
C GLN A 83 18.78 5.22 0.38
N GLN A 84 17.77 4.46 0.03
CA GLN A 84 17.75 3.00 0.16
C GLN A 84 18.70 2.29 -0.82
N LEU A 85 18.87 2.86 -2.01
CA LEU A 85 19.65 2.26 -3.10
C LEU A 85 20.98 2.96 -3.38
N LYS A 86 21.39 3.94 -2.56
CA LYS A 86 22.58 4.77 -2.79
C LYS A 86 23.88 3.97 -2.97
N ASP A 87 23.97 2.80 -2.34
CA ASP A 87 25.16 1.93 -2.44
C ASP A 87 25.15 1.07 -3.71
N LYS A 88 23.99 0.95 -4.40
CA LYS A 88 23.79 0.10 -5.56
C LYS A 88 23.51 0.90 -6.83
N VAL A 89 22.88 2.07 -6.71
CA VAL A 89 22.48 2.93 -7.82
C VAL A 89 23.02 4.35 -7.61
N ASN A 90 23.81 4.81 -8.58
CA ASN A 90 24.34 6.15 -8.65
C ASN A 90 23.79 6.85 -9.88
N GLN A 91 23.88 8.18 -9.96
CA GLN A 91 23.44 8.95 -11.14
C GLN A 91 24.13 8.55 -12.47
N LYS A 92 25.27 7.84 -12.38
CA LYS A 92 26.04 7.34 -13.53
C LYS A 92 25.73 5.89 -13.89
N THR A 93 24.90 5.21 -13.09
CA THR A 93 24.54 3.80 -13.30
C THR A 93 23.70 3.68 -14.58
N SER A 94 24.01 2.70 -15.40
CA SER A 94 23.25 2.42 -16.64
C SER A 94 21.87 1.85 -16.34
N ASP A 95 20.92 2.07 -17.24
CA ASP A 95 19.55 1.58 -17.06
C ASP A 95 19.48 0.04 -16.95
N ALA A 96 20.36 -0.68 -17.66
CA ALA A 96 20.47 -2.14 -17.54
C ALA A 96 20.94 -2.60 -16.15
N GLU A 97 21.85 -1.83 -15.54
CA GLU A 97 22.29 -2.11 -14.15
C GLU A 97 21.19 -1.77 -13.15
N VAL A 98 20.47 -0.66 -13.34
CA VAL A 98 19.31 -0.31 -12.50
C VAL A 98 18.25 -1.41 -12.59
N GLU A 99 17.92 -1.90 -13.78
CA GLU A 99 17.00 -3.01 -13.98
C GLU A 99 17.42 -4.27 -13.21
N LYS A 100 18.71 -4.61 -13.25
CA LYS A 100 19.26 -5.75 -12.51
C LYS A 100 19.15 -5.56 -10.99
N VAL A 101 19.41 -4.36 -10.51
CA VAL A 101 19.23 -4.03 -9.09
C VAL A 101 17.77 -4.13 -8.70
N LEU A 102 16.85 -3.59 -9.49
CA LEU A 102 15.41 -3.69 -9.22
C LEU A 102 14.93 -5.15 -9.14
N ARG A 103 15.40 -6.02 -10.04
CA ARG A 103 15.08 -7.45 -9.98
C ARG A 103 15.56 -8.09 -8.68
N THR A 104 16.75 -7.72 -8.24
CA THR A 104 17.32 -8.24 -6.99
C THR A 104 16.52 -7.77 -5.77
N GLU A 105 16.14 -6.49 -5.74
CA GLU A 105 15.35 -5.91 -4.63
C GLU A 105 13.93 -6.46 -4.58
N VAL A 106 13.28 -6.58 -5.74
CA VAL A 106 11.94 -7.20 -5.83
C VAL A 106 11.99 -8.65 -5.39
N LYS A 107 13.00 -9.42 -5.80
CA LYS A 107 13.18 -10.79 -5.33
C LYS A 107 13.34 -10.85 -3.80
N ALA A 108 14.17 -9.98 -3.24
CA ALA A 108 14.36 -9.89 -1.78
C ALA A 108 13.06 -9.52 -1.05
N ALA A 109 12.24 -8.63 -1.62
CA ALA A 109 10.92 -8.28 -1.08
C ALA A 109 9.95 -9.47 -1.10
N VAL A 110 9.96 -10.26 -2.18
CA VAL A 110 9.16 -11.49 -2.30
C VAL A 110 9.61 -12.53 -1.28
N ASP A 111 10.91 -12.76 -1.14
CA ASP A 111 11.48 -13.70 -0.17
C ASP A 111 11.14 -13.28 1.27
N ASN A 112 11.18 -11.99 1.56
CA ASN A 112 10.75 -11.46 2.85
C ASN A 112 9.25 -11.68 3.09
N SER A 113 8.42 -11.44 2.09
CA SER A 113 6.97 -11.70 2.16
C SER A 113 6.67 -13.19 2.40
N TYR A 114 7.41 -14.08 1.74
CA TYR A 114 7.35 -15.52 1.97
C TYR A 114 7.63 -15.88 3.44
N ASN A 115 8.71 -15.33 4.01
CA ASN A 115 9.07 -15.57 5.41
C ASN A 115 8.01 -15.05 6.39
N VAL A 116 7.43 -13.89 6.11
CA VAL A 116 6.33 -13.32 6.90
C VAL A 116 5.09 -14.21 6.84
N LEU A 117 4.71 -14.68 5.66
CA LEU A 117 3.58 -15.58 5.46
C LEU A 117 3.80 -16.90 6.21
N ARG A 118 4.98 -17.50 6.08
CA ARG A 118 5.35 -18.71 6.80
C ARG A 118 5.21 -18.53 8.32
N THR A 119 5.78 -17.46 8.86
CA THR A 119 5.68 -17.17 10.30
C THR A 119 4.24 -16.97 10.76
N ARG A 120 3.39 -16.36 9.95
CA ARG A 120 1.96 -16.20 10.25
C ARG A 120 1.25 -17.54 10.27
N ILE A 121 1.47 -18.37 9.27
CA ILE A 121 0.84 -19.69 9.12
C ILE A 121 1.25 -20.61 10.26
N ASP A 122 2.52 -20.61 10.65
CA ASP A 122 3.03 -21.40 11.79
C ASP A 122 2.32 -21.01 13.09
N ARG A 123 1.99 -19.73 13.28
CA ARG A 123 1.24 -19.25 14.47
C ARG A 123 -0.22 -19.71 14.50
N PHE A 124 -0.80 -20.05 13.35
CA PHE A 124 -2.16 -20.60 13.28
C PHE A 124 -2.27 -22.05 13.73
N GLY A 125 -1.15 -22.73 13.92
CA GLY A 125 -1.14 -24.12 14.29
C GLY A 125 -1.66 -25.06 13.19
N VAL A 126 -1.55 -24.65 11.92
CA VAL A 126 -1.88 -25.52 10.78
C VAL A 126 -0.86 -26.63 10.71
N VAL A 127 -1.35 -27.85 10.70
CA VAL A 127 -0.48 -29.03 10.60
C VAL A 127 -0.03 -29.19 9.14
N GLN A 128 1.28 -29.09 8.92
CA GLN A 128 1.93 -29.33 7.64
C GLN A 128 1.42 -28.41 6.49
N PRO A 129 1.55 -27.09 6.60
CA PRO A 129 1.27 -26.19 5.48
C PRO A 129 2.29 -26.40 4.37
N ASN A 130 1.85 -26.38 3.11
CA ASN A 130 2.73 -26.34 1.95
C ASN A 130 2.77 -24.90 1.43
N ILE A 131 3.96 -24.29 1.43
CA ILE A 131 4.17 -22.92 0.96
C ILE A 131 5.28 -22.97 -0.08
N GLN A 132 4.98 -22.53 -1.30
CA GLN A 132 5.91 -22.58 -2.43
C GLN A 132 5.90 -21.25 -3.17
N SER A 133 7.10 -20.75 -3.52
CA SER A 133 7.23 -19.65 -4.47
C SER A 133 7.08 -20.23 -5.88
N LEU A 134 6.20 -19.65 -6.69
CA LEU A 134 5.99 -20.06 -8.07
C LEU A 134 6.99 -19.31 -8.96
N GLU A 135 7.70 -20.06 -9.81
CA GLU A 135 8.72 -19.49 -10.71
C GLU A 135 8.13 -18.94 -12.02
N ASP A 136 6.88 -19.25 -12.32
CA ASP A 136 6.17 -18.85 -13.55
C ASP A 136 6.02 -17.33 -13.66
N LYS A 137 5.72 -16.66 -12.55
CA LYS A 137 5.65 -15.20 -12.45
C LYS A 137 6.27 -14.72 -11.14
N MET A 138 7.13 -13.72 -11.23
CA MET A 138 7.77 -13.10 -10.08
C MET A 138 6.70 -12.56 -9.09
N GLY A 139 6.82 -12.95 -7.84
CA GLY A 139 5.94 -12.45 -6.77
C GLY A 139 4.78 -13.36 -6.38
N ARG A 140 4.60 -14.53 -7.04
CA ARG A 140 3.54 -15.47 -6.69
C ARG A 140 3.99 -16.50 -5.66
N ILE A 141 3.18 -16.67 -4.64
CA ILE A 141 3.37 -17.64 -3.56
C ILE A 141 2.12 -18.49 -3.44
N MET A 142 2.26 -19.78 -3.67
CA MET A 142 1.21 -20.76 -3.46
C MET A 142 1.22 -21.19 -1.99
N VAL A 143 0.05 -21.23 -1.38
CA VAL A 143 -0.16 -21.63 0.01
C VAL A 143 -1.28 -22.65 0.09
N GLU A 144 -0.93 -23.85 0.52
CA GLU A 144 -1.88 -24.94 0.75
C GLU A 144 -1.98 -25.22 2.24
N LEU A 145 -3.18 -25.15 2.75
CA LEU A 145 -3.49 -25.29 4.18
C LEU A 145 -4.50 -26.43 4.39
N PRO A 146 -4.04 -27.66 4.64
CA PRO A 146 -4.93 -28.78 4.85
C PRO A 146 -5.67 -28.67 6.17
N GLY A 147 -6.92 -29.13 6.20
CA GLY A 147 -7.74 -29.22 7.41
C GLY A 147 -8.31 -27.90 7.95
N ILE A 148 -8.23 -26.83 7.18
CA ILE A 148 -8.82 -25.51 7.56
C ILE A 148 -10.35 -25.58 7.47
N LYS A 149 -11.02 -25.21 8.56
CA LYS A 149 -12.49 -25.14 8.63
C LYS A 149 -13.05 -23.76 8.28
N GLU A 150 -12.26 -22.69 8.46
CA GLU A 150 -12.67 -21.30 8.29
C GLU A 150 -11.77 -20.58 7.25
N PRO A 151 -11.94 -20.85 5.95
CA PRO A 151 -11.06 -20.30 4.90
C PRO A 151 -11.09 -18.78 4.82
N GLU A 152 -12.25 -18.15 5.03
CA GLU A 152 -12.41 -16.69 4.99
C GLU A 152 -11.61 -15.97 6.07
N ARG A 153 -11.57 -16.54 7.28
CA ARG A 153 -10.76 -15.99 8.38
C ARG A 153 -9.28 -16.04 8.05
N VAL A 154 -8.83 -17.18 7.54
CA VAL A 154 -7.42 -17.37 7.14
C VAL A 154 -7.06 -16.45 5.97
N ARG A 155 -7.93 -16.29 4.98
CA ARG A 155 -7.71 -15.35 3.86
C ARG A 155 -7.48 -13.93 4.38
N LYS A 156 -8.35 -13.42 5.25
CA LYS A 156 -8.18 -12.09 5.85
C LYS A 156 -6.87 -11.93 6.59
N LEU A 157 -6.42 -12.97 7.27
CA LEU A 157 -5.16 -12.94 8.02
C LEU A 157 -3.93 -13.01 7.11
N LEU A 158 -3.98 -13.76 6.02
CA LEU A 158 -2.91 -13.82 5.04
C LEU A 158 -2.78 -12.50 4.24
N GLN A 159 -3.92 -11.89 3.88
CA GLN A 159 -3.97 -10.62 3.16
C GLN A 159 -3.66 -9.41 4.05
N GLY A 160 -3.77 -9.56 5.37
CA GLY A 160 -3.50 -8.48 6.31
C GLY A 160 -2.06 -8.00 6.20
N SER A 161 -1.87 -6.83 5.62
CA SER A 161 -0.61 -6.07 5.68
C SER A 161 -0.77 -4.94 6.69
N ALA A 162 0.30 -4.69 7.45
CA ALA A 162 0.36 -3.55 8.35
C ALA A 162 1.66 -2.79 8.09
N ASN A 163 1.57 -1.51 7.87
CA ASN A 163 2.71 -0.63 7.90
C ASN A 163 2.94 -0.18 9.33
N LEU A 164 4.17 -0.33 9.81
CA LEU A 164 4.55 0.24 11.07
C LEU A 164 5.00 1.68 10.81
N GLU A 165 4.26 2.62 11.36
CA GLU A 165 4.53 4.04 11.24
C GLU A 165 4.68 4.64 12.64
N PHE A 166 5.64 5.52 12.80
CA PHE A 166 5.82 6.28 14.02
C PHE A 166 5.43 7.73 13.72
N TRP A 167 4.40 8.21 14.39
CA TRP A 167 3.91 9.57 14.24
C TRP A 167 4.27 10.39 15.46
N GLU A 168 4.91 11.52 15.24
CA GLU A 168 5.08 12.51 16.28
C GLU A 168 3.75 13.24 16.47
N THR A 169 3.24 13.26 17.71
CA THR A 169 1.95 13.86 18.02
C THR A 169 2.15 15.16 18.76
N TYR A 170 1.38 16.18 18.40
CA TYR A 170 1.34 17.45 19.08
C TYR A 170 0.12 17.53 20.01
N ASN A 171 0.26 18.22 21.13
CA ASN A 171 -0.87 18.47 22.02
C ASN A 171 -1.84 19.46 21.36
N ALA A 172 -3.13 19.29 21.64
CA ALA A 172 -4.16 20.20 21.12
C ALA A 172 -3.91 21.66 21.46
N LYS A 173 -3.29 21.95 22.61
CA LYS A 173 -2.92 23.30 23.04
C LYS A 173 -1.89 23.94 22.12
N ASP A 174 -0.96 23.15 21.59
CA ASP A 174 0.13 23.64 20.73
C ASP A 174 -0.37 23.89 19.31
N VAL A 175 -1.35 23.13 18.85
CA VAL A 175 -1.89 23.18 17.48
C VAL A 175 -3.08 24.14 17.36
N ALA A 176 -3.86 24.35 18.41
CA ALA A 176 -5.07 25.17 18.38
C ALA A 176 -4.84 26.60 17.82
N PRO A 177 -3.77 27.33 18.18
CA PRO A 177 -3.53 28.67 17.63
C PRO A 177 -3.32 28.68 16.12
N TYR A 178 -2.62 27.63 15.59
CA TYR A 178 -2.35 27.49 14.17
C TYR A 178 -3.62 27.13 13.39
N LEU A 179 -4.49 26.28 13.96
CA LEU A 179 -5.78 25.94 13.36
C LEU A 179 -6.71 27.16 13.31
N GLN A 180 -6.76 27.97 14.37
CA GLN A 180 -7.53 29.21 14.38
C GLN A 180 -7.00 30.21 13.34
N ALA A 181 -5.68 30.35 13.22
CA ALA A 181 -5.09 31.25 12.24
C ALA A 181 -5.39 30.75 10.79
N ALA A 182 -5.36 29.45 10.56
CA ALA A 182 -5.71 28.84 9.26
C ALA A 182 -7.20 29.05 8.92
N ASP A 183 -8.10 28.84 9.89
CA ASP A 183 -9.54 29.03 9.71
C ASP A 183 -9.86 30.50 9.40
N ASN A 184 -9.27 31.43 10.14
CA ASN A 184 -9.43 32.86 9.87
C ASN A 184 -8.94 33.27 8.48
N LYS A 185 -7.80 32.71 8.05
CA LYS A 185 -7.26 32.97 6.72
C LYS A 185 -8.15 32.38 5.63
N LEU A 186 -8.67 31.15 5.83
CA LEU A 186 -9.60 30.52 4.91
C LEU A 186 -10.89 31.32 4.77
N ARG A 187 -11.46 31.80 5.90
CA ARG A 187 -12.65 32.65 5.89
C ARG A 187 -12.41 33.94 5.12
N SER A 188 -11.24 34.56 5.28
CA SER A 188 -10.91 35.78 4.54
C SER A 188 -10.78 35.57 3.03
N ILE A 189 -10.25 34.40 2.62
CA ILE A 189 -10.15 34.00 1.20
C ILE A 189 -11.55 33.78 0.62
N LEU A 190 -12.38 32.99 1.31
CA LEU A 190 -13.74 32.69 0.87
C LEU A 190 -14.64 33.93 0.83
N ALA A 191 -14.44 34.87 1.75
CA ALA A 191 -15.15 36.17 1.74
C ALA A 191 -14.75 37.07 0.55
N ASN A 192 -13.50 36.94 0.08
CA ASN A 192 -13.01 37.67 -1.10
C ASN A 192 -13.39 37.00 -2.43
N GLU A 193 -13.67 35.70 -2.42
CA GLU A 193 -14.11 34.94 -3.62
C GLU A 193 -15.64 34.90 -3.79
N ALA A 194 -16.43 35.41 -2.82
CA ALA A 194 -17.86 35.50 -2.98
C ALA A 194 -18.17 36.52 -4.08
N PRO A 195 -18.84 36.14 -5.20
CA PRO A 195 -19.21 37.08 -6.23
C PRO A 195 -20.17 38.12 -5.64
N ALA A 196 -19.94 39.40 -5.96
CA ALA A 196 -20.73 40.56 -5.53
C ALA A 196 -22.12 40.60 -6.22
N ASP A 197 -22.83 39.47 -6.31
CA ASP A 197 -24.16 39.42 -6.90
C ASP A 197 -25.12 38.59 -6.02
N SER A 198 -25.50 39.21 -4.89
CA SER A 198 -26.81 38.93 -4.29
C SER A 198 -27.18 40.10 -3.35
N ALA A 199 -27.45 41.26 -3.97
CA ALA A 199 -28.25 42.28 -3.35
C ALA A 199 -29.72 41.90 -3.42
N ALA A 200 -30.39 41.99 -2.26
CA ALA A 200 -31.85 42.03 -2.07
C ALA A 200 -32.64 40.70 -2.21
N VAL A 201 -32.74 40.01 -1.08
CA VAL A 201 -34.01 39.39 -0.70
C VAL A 201 -34.37 39.87 0.70
N ASP A 202 -35.50 40.49 0.74
CA ASP A 202 -36.21 41.17 1.81
C ASP A 202 -36.35 40.33 3.10
N SER A 203 -36.02 40.91 4.22
CA SER A 203 -36.09 40.34 5.56
C SER A 203 -37.47 40.48 6.15
N THR A 204 -38.22 39.36 6.20
CA THR A 204 -39.27 39.21 7.24
C THR A 204 -39.44 37.72 7.57
N ALA A 205 -38.63 37.21 8.47
CA ALA A 205 -38.96 36.05 9.30
C ALA A 205 -38.09 36.04 10.58
N ALA A 206 -38.80 35.93 11.70
CA ALA A 206 -38.30 35.96 13.04
C ALA A 206 -37.20 34.93 13.37
N PRO A 207 -36.35 35.15 14.39
CA PRO A 207 -35.21 34.27 14.69
C PRO A 207 -35.67 33.00 15.38
N VAL A 208 -35.55 31.85 14.66
CA VAL A 208 -35.53 30.56 15.32
C VAL A 208 -34.12 30.32 15.84
N VAL A 209 -33.99 30.38 17.17
CA VAL A 209 -32.75 30.02 17.87
C VAL A 209 -32.52 28.52 17.73
N ALA A 210 -31.77 28.13 16.72
CA ALA A 210 -31.16 26.81 16.67
C ALA A 210 -29.90 26.83 17.53
N GLN A 211 -29.97 26.28 18.73
CA GLN A 211 -28.81 25.96 19.55
C GLN A 211 -27.93 24.96 18.76
N ALA A 212 -26.88 25.51 18.20
CA ALA A 212 -25.74 24.66 17.73
C ALA A 212 -25.04 24.14 18.99
N THR A 213 -25.33 22.91 19.38
CA THR A 213 -24.52 22.16 20.33
C THR A 213 -23.15 21.99 19.70
N SER A 214 -22.16 22.58 20.33
CA SER A 214 -20.78 22.56 19.85
C SER A 214 -20.29 21.11 19.79
N THR A 215 -19.69 20.72 18.68
CA THR A 215 -19.03 19.43 18.46
C THR A 215 -17.91 19.13 19.46
N ALA A 216 -17.54 20.09 20.29
CA ALA A 216 -16.58 19.93 21.38
C ALA A 216 -17.12 19.09 22.55
N ASP A 217 -18.44 19.14 22.83
CA ASP A 217 -19.03 18.36 23.95
C ASP A 217 -19.26 16.88 23.58
N SER A 218 -19.40 16.55 22.29
CA SER A 218 -19.54 15.16 21.83
C SER A 218 -18.24 14.37 21.93
N LEU A 219 -17.08 15.02 21.77
CA LEU A 219 -15.75 14.39 21.89
C LEU A 219 -15.35 14.19 23.36
N ALA A 220 -15.79 15.03 24.27
CA ALA A 220 -15.52 14.91 25.69
C ALA A 220 -16.32 13.76 26.36
N ALA A 221 -17.49 13.42 25.81
CA ALA A 221 -18.32 12.30 26.27
C ALA A 221 -17.80 10.92 25.83
N ALA A 222 -17.13 10.85 24.69
CA ALA A 222 -16.57 9.59 24.15
C ALA A 222 -15.26 9.14 24.82
N LEU A 223 -14.61 9.99 25.62
CA LEU A 223 -13.33 9.70 26.30
C LEU A 223 -13.49 9.31 27.78
N LYS A 224 -14.71 9.14 28.28
CA LYS A 224 -15.01 8.75 29.68
C LYS A 224 -15.70 7.40 29.83
N GLY A 225 -15.68 6.55 28.77
CA GLY A 225 -16.18 5.17 28.83
C GLY A 225 -15.07 4.15 28.72
#